data_33783cc321b012e4a763e783e8153738
#
_entry.id   33783cc321b012e4a763e783e8153738
#
_cell.length_a   1.000
_cell.length_b   1.000
_cell.length_c   1.000
_cell.angle_alpha   90.00
_cell.angle_beta   90.00
_cell.angle_gamma   90.00
#
_symmetry.space_group_name_H-M   'P 1'
#
loop_
_entity.id
_entity.type
_entity.pdbx_description
1 polymer ?
#
loop_
_entity_poly.entity_id
_entity_poly.type
_entity_poly.pdbx_seq_one_letter_code
_entity_poly.pdbx_strand_id
1 'polypeptide(L)'
;MNWRRLMNRPTDFSKQGYPVFDISCTPVITKSSSAKFMAPSPDAMNFIATVGDDLIYLSSPYTSGGTVDGDEAINRVESTKKMLFTLMNMGIAVFSPIVSGTGINPYGEDKGHSWWMHWDLKMLRKCDRVAVLALPDWQDSLGIQMELELATILQKPIFIIKEGE
;
A
#
# COMPACT_ATOMS: atom_id res chain seq x y z
N MET A 1 -3.70 10.74 -22.73
CA MET A 1 -4.13 11.30 -21.44
C MET A 1 -3.05 12.27 -20.98
N ASN A 2 -3.38 13.55 -20.78
CA ASN A 2 -2.39 14.61 -20.50
C ASN A 2 -2.14 14.69 -18.98
N TRP A 3 -1.15 13.99 -18.49
CA TRP A 3 -0.78 13.88 -17.08
C TRP A 3 -0.44 15.20 -16.39
N ARG A 4 0.03 16.21 -17.16
CA ARG A 4 0.33 17.55 -16.63
C ARG A 4 -0.92 18.31 -16.14
N ARG A 5 -2.12 17.92 -16.60
CA ARG A 5 -3.38 18.55 -16.17
C ARG A 5 -3.90 17.97 -14.85
N LEU A 6 -3.46 16.77 -14.49
CA LEU A 6 -3.81 16.09 -13.26
C LEU A 6 -2.96 16.59 -12.08
N MET A 7 -1.71 16.99 -12.34
CA MET A 7 -0.76 17.45 -11.30
C MET A 7 -1.09 18.83 -10.70
N ASN A 8 -2.06 19.59 -11.23
CA ASN A 8 -2.37 20.95 -10.77
C ASN A 8 -3.56 21.05 -9.81
N ARG A 9 -4.04 19.96 -9.27
CA ARG A 9 -5.05 19.97 -8.21
C ARG A 9 -4.47 19.22 -6.99
N PRO A 10 -4.05 19.94 -5.95
CA PRO A 10 -3.80 19.29 -4.67
C PRO A 10 -5.15 18.80 -4.13
N THR A 11 -5.49 17.56 -4.42
CA THR A 11 -6.64 16.92 -3.80
C THR A 11 -6.18 16.48 -2.42
N ASP A 12 -6.65 17.15 -1.39
CA ASP A 12 -6.39 16.77 -0.01
C ASP A 12 -7.17 15.49 0.29
N PHE A 13 -6.57 14.35 0.00
CA PHE A 13 -7.15 13.03 0.22
C PHE A 13 -7.39 12.73 1.71
N SER A 14 -6.75 13.46 2.64
CA SER A 14 -6.95 13.28 4.08
C SER A 14 -8.38 13.60 4.53
N LYS A 15 -9.11 14.41 3.74
CA LYS A 15 -10.49 14.86 4.02
C LYS A 15 -11.57 14.00 3.35
N GLN A 16 -11.20 12.98 2.58
CA GLN A 16 -12.17 12.20 1.80
C GLN A 16 -12.88 11.10 2.58
N GLY A 17 -12.57 10.94 3.87
CA GLY A 17 -13.30 10.02 4.75
C GLY A 17 -13.18 8.54 4.36
N TYR A 18 -12.05 8.13 3.80
CA TYR A 18 -11.80 6.72 3.48
C TYR A 18 -11.89 5.85 4.74
N PRO A 19 -12.46 4.63 4.65
CA PRO A 19 -12.40 3.69 5.75
C PRO A 19 -10.97 3.42 6.19
N VAL A 20 -10.72 3.47 7.50
CA VAL A 20 -9.40 3.23 8.09
C VAL A 20 -9.46 1.94 8.88
N PHE A 21 -8.50 1.04 8.66
CA PHE A 21 -8.38 -0.24 9.35
C PHE A 21 -7.02 -0.35 10.02
N ASP A 22 -7.03 -0.82 11.26
CA ASP A 22 -5.83 -1.19 12.01
C ASP A 22 -5.52 -2.66 11.76
N ILE A 23 -4.49 -2.92 10.95
CA ILE A 23 -4.06 -4.26 10.58
C ILE A 23 -2.99 -4.72 11.56
N SER A 24 -3.41 -5.23 12.68
CA SER A 24 -2.54 -5.82 13.68
C SER A 24 -2.86 -7.29 13.91
N CYS A 25 -1.86 -8.03 14.35
CA CYS A 25 -2.00 -9.41 14.77
C CYS A 25 -1.47 -9.57 16.20
N THR A 26 -2.31 -10.06 17.09
CA THR A 26 -1.91 -10.33 18.47
C THR A 26 -1.34 -11.74 18.59
N PRO A 27 -0.14 -11.94 19.18
CA PRO A 27 0.39 -13.28 19.40
C PRO A 27 -0.50 -14.05 20.39
N VAL A 28 -1.07 -15.16 19.95
CA VAL A 28 -1.81 -16.08 20.81
C VAL A 28 -0.90 -17.24 21.22
N ILE A 29 -0.60 -17.31 22.52
CA ILE A 29 0.16 -18.42 23.07
C ILE A 29 -0.83 -19.54 23.43
N THR A 30 -0.88 -20.59 22.62
CA THR A 30 -1.64 -21.77 22.99
C THR A 30 -0.79 -22.66 23.90
N LYS A 31 -1.36 -23.14 25.01
CA LYS A 31 -0.66 -23.98 26.01
C LYS A 31 -0.15 -25.32 25.48
N SER A 32 -0.46 -25.65 24.24
CA SER A 32 -0.24 -27.01 23.66
C SER A 32 0.79 -27.08 22.52
N SER A 33 1.30 -25.96 22.02
CA SER A 33 2.32 -26.02 20.96
C SER A 33 3.28 -24.82 21.05
N SER A 34 4.53 -25.06 20.68
CA SER A 34 5.54 -24.01 20.53
C SER A 34 5.29 -23.08 19.31
N ALA A 35 4.20 -23.25 18.59
CA ALA A 35 3.81 -22.39 17.48
C ALA A 35 3.08 -21.14 18.00
N LYS A 36 3.67 -19.97 17.79
CA LYS A 36 2.98 -18.69 17.97
C LYS A 36 1.95 -18.56 16.86
N PHE A 37 0.68 -18.69 17.18
CA PHE A 37 -0.41 -18.35 16.28
C PHE A 37 -0.68 -16.84 16.42
N MET A 38 -0.69 -16.13 15.30
CA MET A 38 -1.02 -14.70 15.28
C MET A 38 -2.49 -14.56 14.92
N ALA A 39 -3.31 -14.08 15.87
CA ALA A 39 -4.72 -13.79 15.61
C ALA A 39 -4.87 -12.36 15.06
N PRO A 40 -5.62 -12.17 13.96
CA PRO A 40 -5.94 -10.85 13.44
C PRO A 40 -6.74 -10.03 14.47
N SER A 41 -6.52 -8.72 14.49
CA SER A 41 -7.35 -7.79 15.26
C SER A 41 -8.80 -7.77 14.75
N PRO A 42 -9.79 -7.28 15.54
CA PRO A 42 -11.15 -7.10 15.04
C PRO A 42 -11.23 -6.28 13.76
N ASP A 43 -10.42 -5.23 13.63
CA ASP A 43 -10.35 -4.41 12.41
C ASP A 43 -9.77 -5.18 11.24
N ALA A 44 -8.73 -6.00 11.47
CA ALA A 44 -8.17 -6.86 10.45
C ALA A 44 -9.21 -7.90 9.97
N MET A 45 -10.01 -8.46 10.87
CA MET A 45 -11.11 -9.37 10.50
C MET A 45 -12.19 -8.67 9.68
N ASN A 46 -12.55 -7.44 10.05
CA ASN A 46 -13.49 -6.63 9.28
C ASN A 46 -12.93 -6.30 7.89
N PHE A 47 -11.63 -6.00 7.80
CA PHE A 47 -10.96 -5.76 6.52
C PHE A 47 -11.02 -7.00 5.62
N ILE A 48 -10.67 -8.18 6.15
CA ILE A 48 -10.76 -9.46 5.44
C ILE A 48 -12.18 -9.69 4.91
N ALA A 49 -13.20 -9.53 5.75
CA ALA A 49 -14.59 -9.69 5.34
C ALA A 49 -15.02 -8.68 4.27
N THR A 50 -14.44 -7.48 4.30
CA THR A 50 -14.77 -6.43 3.33
C THR A 50 -14.14 -6.68 1.96
N VAL A 51 -12.91 -7.20 1.92
CA VAL A 51 -12.16 -7.39 0.67
C VAL A 51 -12.45 -8.72 -0.01
N GLY A 52 -12.77 -9.78 0.77
CA GLY A 52 -13.05 -11.10 0.21
C GLY A 52 -11.94 -11.62 -0.69
N ASP A 53 -12.30 -12.05 -1.90
CA ASP A 53 -11.34 -12.57 -2.90
C ASP A 53 -10.75 -11.49 -3.83
N ASP A 54 -11.03 -10.21 -3.54
CA ASP A 54 -10.55 -9.12 -4.38
C ASP A 54 -9.02 -8.98 -4.32
N LEU A 55 -8.42 -8.62 -5.45
CA LEU A 55 -7.00 -8.28 -5.52
C LEU A 55 -6.79 -6.83 -5.08
N ILE A 56 -6.01 -6.66 -4.03
CA ILE A 56 -5.68 -5.36 -3.44
C ILE A 56 -4.39 -4.80 -4.07
N TYR A 57 -4.43 -3.55 -4.50
CA TYR A 57 -3.24 -2.76 -4.78
C TYR A 57 -2.77 -2.08 -3.50
N LEU A 58 -1.62 -2.48 -2.95
CA LEU A 58 -1.04 -1.89 -1.75
C LEU A 58 -0.14 -0.72 -2.12
N SER A 59 -0.69 0.48 -2.02
CA SER A 59 0.02 1.74 -2.18
C SER A 59 0.77 2.10 -0.91
N SER A 60 2.04 2.49 -1.03
CA SER A 60 2.85 2.94 0.12
C SER A 60 3.85 4.01 -0.31
N PRO A 61 4.25 4.95 0.58
CA PRO A 61 5.22 5.96 0.23
C PRO A 61 6.59 5.33 0.05
N TYR A 62 7.31 5.74 -1.00
CA TYR A 62 8.72 5.39 -1.22
C TYR A 62 9.60 6.61 -0.97
N THR A 63 9.35 7.69 -1.72
CA THR A 63 10.01 8.98 -1.55
C THR A 63 8.95 10.04 -1.20
N SER A 64 9.19 10.86 -0.19
CA SER A 64 8.36 12.03 0.10
C SER A 64 9.01 13.26 -0.51
N GLY A 65 8.33 13.95 -1.42
CA GLY A 65 8.80 15.22 -1.97
C GLY A 65 10.09 15.19 -2.80
N GLY A 66 10.58 14.02 -3.20
CA GLY A 66 11.69 13.89 -4.16
C GLY A 66 13.09 13.62 -3.59
N THR A 67 13.31 13.77 -2.30
CA THR A 67 14.59 13.42 -1.65
C THR A 67 14.33 12.68 -0.37
N VAL A 68 14.51 11.37 -0.39
CA VAL A 68 14.50 10.55 0.83
C VAL A 68 15.93 10.14 1.10
N ASP A 69 16.32 10.26 2.35
CA ASP A 69 17.52 9.60 2.87
C ASP A 69 17.43 8.11 2.53
N GLY A 70 18.52 7.52 2.11
CA GLY A 70 18.56 6.11 1.71
C GLY A 70 18.02 5.17 2.79
N ASP A 71 18.30 5.49 4.06
CA ASP A 71 17.84 4.71 5.21
C ASP A 71 16.32 4.80 5.39
N GLU A 72 15.71 5.95 5.17
CA GLU A 72 14.26 6.10 5.26
C GLU A 72 13.54 5.32 4.15
N ALA A 73 14.05 5.39 2.91
CA ALA A 73 13.50 4.60 1.81
C ALA A 73 13.57 3.10 2.10
N ILE A 74 14.70 2.61 2.64
CA ILE A 74 14.85 1.22 3.07
C ILE A 74 13.83 0.85 4.14
N ASN A 75 13.67 1.69 5.17
CA ASN A 75 12.72 1.44 6.25
C ASN A 75 11.27 1.39 5.75
N ARG A 76 10.89 2.25 4.82
CA ARG A 76 9.55 2.24 4.18
C ARG A 76 9.32 0.97 3.37
N VAL A 77 10.32 0.51 2.63
CA VAL A 77 10.25 -0.76 1.90
C VAL A 77 10.09 -1.93 2.86
N GLU A 78 10.84 -1.97 3.95
CA GLU A 78 10.74 -3.05 4.94
C GLU A 78 9.39 -3.05 5.66
N SER A 79 8.85 -1.88 6.03
CA SER A 79 7.49 -1.77 6.59
C SER A 79 6.44 -2.24 5.58
N THR A 80 6.60 -1.89 4.30
CA THR A 80 5.69 -2.35 3.24
C THR A 80 5.77 -3.87 3.06
N LYS A 81 6.96 -4.47 3.09
CA LYS A 81 7.14 -5.93 3.03
C LYS A 81 6.46 -6.64 4.20
N LYS A 82 6.60 -6.11 5.42
CA LYS A 82 5.95 -6.66 6.62
C LYS A 82 4.42 -6.63 6.47
N MET A 83 3.85 -5.49 6.06
CA MET A 83 2.42 -5.38 5.84
C MET A 83 1.95 -6.30 4.71
N LEU A 84 2.68 -6.37 3.60
CA LEU A 84 2.38 -7.28 2.50
C LEU A 84 2.32 -8.73 2.98
N PHE A 85 3.33 -9.16 3.75
CA PHE A 85 3.39 -10.51 4.32
C PHE A 85 2.23 -10.77 5.30
N THR A 86 1.88 -9.77 6.13
CA THR A 86 0.75 -9.85 7.05
C THR A 86 -0.57 -10.07 6.31
N LEU A 87 -0.84 -9.28 5.27
CA LEU A 87 -2.05 -9.43 4.44
C LEU A 87 -2.10 -10.79 3.73
N MET A 88 -0.98 -11.25 3.19
CA MET A 88 -0.89 -12.58 2.56
C MET A 88 -1.17 -13.71 3.56
N ASN A 89 -0.65 -13.61 4.78
CA ASN A 89 -0.95 -14.58 5.85
C ASN A 89 -2.42 -14.59 6.28
N MET A 90 -3.13 -13.50 6.06
CA MET A 90 -4.59 -13.41 6.26
C MET A 90 -5.38 -13.96 5.07
N GLY A 91 -4.72 -14.46 4.03
CA GLY A 91 -5.34 -14.99 2.82
C GLY A 91 -5.77 -13.92 1.80
N ILE A 92 -5.33 -12.67 1.97
CA ILE A 92 -5.68 -11.58 1.07
C ILE A 92 -4.76 -11.59 -0.15
N ALA A 93 -5.33 -11.54 -1.34
CA ALA A 93 -4.59 -11.35 -2.58
C ALA A 93 -4.14 -9.88 -2.68
N VAL A 94 -2.85 -9.65 -2.71
CA VAL A 94 -2.29 -8.29 -2.65
C VAL A 94 -1.06 -8.13 -3.55
N PHE A 95 -0.99 -7.00 -4.24
CA PHE A 95 0.15 -6.57 -5.05
C PHE A 95 0.71 -5.26 -4.49
N SER A 96 2.03 -5.18 -4.33
CA SER A 96 2.72 -3.94 -3.95
C SER A 96 3.69 -3.50 -5.04
N PRO A 97 3.52 -2.32 -5.64
CA PRO A 97 4.44 -1.80 -6.65
C PRO A 97 5.84 -1.57 -6.09
N ILE A 98 5.93 -1.03 -4.86
CA ILE A 98 7.22 -0.74 -4.22
C ILE A 98 8.02 -2.01 -3.99
N VAL A 99 7.39 -3.07 -3.45
CA VAL A 99 8.09 -4.33 -3.20
C VAL A 99 8.49 -5.00 -4.52
N SER A 100 7.62 -4.98 -5.52
CA SER A 100 7.92 -5.52 -6.85
C SER A 100 9.02 -4.71 -7.54
N GLY A 101 8.93 -3.38 -7.53
CA GLY A 101 9.89 -2.49 -8.16
C GLY A 101 11.29 -2.58 -7.56
N THR A 102 11.39 -2.53 -6.23
CA THR A 102 12.69 -2.65 -5.54
C THR A 102 13.32 -4.03 -5.70
N GLY A 103 12.52 -5.07 -5.86
CA GLY A 103 13.01 -6.42 -6.13
C GLY A 103 13.64 -6.60 -7.51
N ILE A 104 13.20 -5.86 -8.52
CA ILE A 104 13.68 -5.99 -9.91
C ILE A 104 14.62 -4.86 -10.35
N ASN A 105 14.63 -3.72 -9.66
CA ASN A 105 15.49 -2.58 -10.00
C ASN A 105 16.99 -2.93 -10.11
N PRO A 106 17.57 -3.83 -9.30
CA PRO A 106 18.98 -4.21 -9.43
C PRO A 106 19.35 -4.88 -10.76
N TYR A 107 18.36 -5.35 -11.53
CA TYR A 107 18.58 -6.04 -12.80
C TYR A 107 18.54 -5.13 -14.03
N GLY A 108 18.41 -3.82 -13.84
CA GLY A 108 18.29 -2.86 -14.92
C GLY A 108 18.89 -1.50 -14.60
N GLU A 109 18.87 -0.62 -15.61
CA GLU A 109 19.19 0.78 -15.42
C GLU A 109 18.06 1.48 -14.63
N ASP A 110 18.40 2.48 -13.85
CA ASP A 110 17.39 3.34 -13.22
C ASP A 110 16.55 4.03 -14.31
N LYS A 111 15.29 3.66 -14.37
CA LYS A 111 14.34 4.16 -15.38
C LYS A 111 13.66 5.46 -14.97
N GLY A 112 13.89 5.92 -13.74
CA GLY A 112 13.26 7.11 -13.21
C GLY A 112 11.77 6.95 -12.88
N HIS A 113 11.27 7.92 -12.12
CA HIS A 113 9.91 7.90 -11.55
C HIS A 113 8.80 7.69 -12.58
N SER A 114 8.84 8.40 -13.72
CA SER A 114 7.77 8.32 -14.73
C SER A 114 7.61 6.94 -15.35
N TRP A 115 8.70 6.20 -15.49
CA TRP A 115 8.67 4.84 -16.03
C TRP A 115 8.01 3.88 -15.04
N TRP A 116 8.39 3.96 -13.76
CA TRP A 116 7.78 3.17 -12.69
C TRP A 116 6.29 3.46 -12.56
N MET A 117 5.92 4.74 -12.49
CA MET A 117 4.51 5.14 -12.43
C MET A 117 3.66 4.62 -13.59
N HIS A 118 4.22 4.57 -14.81
CA HIS A 118 3.49 4.00 -15.95
C HIS A 118 3.16 2.52 -15.73
N TRP A 119 4.10 1.75 -15.18
CA TRP A 119 3.91 0.35 -14.86
C TRP A 119 2.94 0.16 -13.70
N ASP A 120 3.14 0.90 -12.63
CA ASP A 120 2.33 0.83 -11.42
C ASP A 120 0.86 1.15 -11.68
N LEU A 121 0.58 2.19 -12.45
CA LEU A 121 -0.79 2.54 -12.85
C LEU A 121 -1.44 1.49 -13.79
N LYS A 122 -0.66 0.73 -14.55
CA LYS A 122 -1.18 -0.43 -15.29
C LYS A 122 -1.59 -1.56 -14.35
N MET A 123 -0.79 -1.84 -13.34
CA MET A 123 -1.10 -2.86 -12.33
C MET A 123 -2.30 -2.45 -11.48
N LEU A 124 -2.38 -1.18 -11.06
CA LEU A 124 -3.52 -0.65 -10.33
C LEU A 124 -4.85 -0.88 -11.08
N ARG A 125 -4.86 -0.72 -12.42
CA ARG A 125 -6.06 -1.00 -13.22
C ARG A 125 -6.52 -2.45 -13.14
N LYS A 126 -5.61 -3.39 -12.89
CA LYS A 126 -5.91 -4.83 -12.79
C LYS A 126 -6.36 -5.24 -11.40
N CYS A 127 -6.03 -4.48 -10.38
CA CYS A 127 -6.48 -4.71 -9.02
C CYS A 127 -7.93 -4.24 -8.85
N ASP A 128 -8.65 -4.86 -7.92
CA ASP A 128 -10.05 -4.54 -7.66
C ASP A 128 -10.21 -3.35 -6.72
N ARG A 129 -9.30 -3.23 -5.77
CA ARG A 129 -9.32 -2.21 -4.70
C ARG A 129 -7.94 -1.63 -4.47
N VAL A 130 -7.91 -0.49 -3.78
CA VAL A 130 -6.65 0.16 -3.37
C VAL A 130 -6.62 0.26 -1.85
N ALA A 131 -5.54 -0.19 -1.23
CA ALA A 131 -5.23 0.06 0.16
C ALA A 131 -3.99 0.92 0.26
N VAL A 132 -4.04 2.00 1.02
CA VAL A 132 -2.87 2.85 1.30
C VAL A 132 -2.31 2.47 2.66
N LEU A 133 -1.04 2.10 2.71
CA LEU A 133 -0.32 1.93 3.96
C LEU A 133 0.10 3.29 4.49
N ALA A 134 -0.51 3.69 5.62
CA ALA A 134 -0.33 5.00 6.24
C ALA A 134 0.99 5.09 7.02
N LEU A 135 2.11 5.00 6.32
CA LEU A 135 3.42 5.34 6.88
C LEU A 135 3.55 6.87 7.03
N PRO A 136 4.52 7.37 7.81
CA PRO A 136 4.73 8.82 7.95
C PRO A 136 4.80 9.52 6.59
N ASP A 137 4.16 10.67 6.49
CA ASP A 137 4.13 11.57 5.31
C ASP A 137 3.54 10.94 4.03
N TRP A 138 2.73 9.87 4.15
CA TRP A 138 2.11 9.22 2.99
C TRP A 138 1.25 10.18 2.14
N GLN A 139 0.63 11.19 2.77
CA GLN A 139 -0.20 12.19 2.10
C GLN A 139 0.61 13.08 1.14
N ASP A 140 1.92 13.26 1.43
CA ASP A 140 2.81 14.11 0.64
C ASP A 140 3.47 13.34 -0.52
N SER A 141 3.22 12.03 -0.61
CA SER A 141 3.73 11.19 -1.68
C SER A 141 3.03 11.46 -3.01
N LEU A 142 3.75 12.00 -3.99
CA LEU A 142 3.23 12.22 -5.33
C LEU A 142 2.76 10.92 -6.00
N GLY A 143 3.47 9.82 -5.77
CA GLY A 143 3.09 8.50 -6.27
C GLY A 143 1.72 8.09 -5.77
N ILE A 144 1.50 8.15 -4.45
CA ILE A 144 0.21 7.83 -3.83
C ILE A 144 -0.90 8.75 -4.36
N GLN A 145 -0.66 10.06 -4.47
CA GLN A 145 -1.65 10.99 -5.01
C GLN A 145 -2.10 10.61 -6.42
N MET A 146 -1.16 10.24 -7.31
CA MET A 146 -1.48 9.80 -8.67
C MET A 146 -2.25 8.47 -8.68
N GLU A 147 -1.90 7.55 -7.80
CA GLU A 147 -2.59 6.26 -7.65
C GLU A 147 -4.01 6.43 -7.13
N LEU A 148 -4.22 7.27 -6.12
CA LEU A 148 -5.55 7.57 -5.57
C LEU A 148 -6.43 8.31 -6.57
N GLU A 149 -5.87 9.23 -7.35
CA GLU A 149 -6.60 9.92 -8.40
C GLU A 149 -7.08 8.92 -9.47
N LEU A 150 -6.21 8.02 -9.94
CA LEU A 150 -6.60 6.99 -10.88
C LEU A 150 -7.65 6.04 -10.27
N ALA A 151 -7.48 5.62 -9.02
CA ALA A 151 -8.44 4.77 -8.34
C ALA A 151 -9.83 5.42 -8.26
N THR A 152 -9.87 6.74 -7.95
CA THR A 152 -11.11 7.54 -7.93
C THR A 152 -11.76 7.62 -9.31
N ILE A 153 -11.00 7.87 -10.36
CA ILE A 153 -11.51 7.89 -11.76
C ILE A 153 -12.10 6.53 -12.14
N LEU A 154 -11.46 5.44 -11.69
CA LEU A 154 -11.91 4.07 -11.97
C LEU A 154 -12.98 3.58 -10.99
N GLN A 155 -13.42 4.43 -10.05
CA GLN A 155 -14.40 4.11 -9.01
C GLN A 155 -14.02 2.87 -8.16
N LYS A 156 -12.73 2.66 -7.96
CA LYS A 156 -12.25 1.58 -7.10
C LYS A 156 -12.41 1.95 -5.64
N PRO A 157 -12.86 1.01 -4.77
CA PRO A 157 -12.85 1.23 -3.32
C PRO A 157 -11.42 1.51 -2.83
N ILE A 158 -11.30 2.50 -1.94
CA ILE A 158 -10.04 2.95 -1.36
C ILE A 158 -10.13 2.77 0.15
N PHE A 159 -9.10 2.19 0.75
CA PHE A 159 -8.96 1.98 2.18
C PHE A 159 -7.63 2.55 2.67
N ILE A 160 -7.62 2.99 3.91
CA ILE A 160 -6.38 3.32 4.62
C ILE A 160 -6.12 2.20 5.63
N ILE A 161 -4.93 1.63 5.60
CA ILE A 161 -4.51 0.62 6.56
C ILE A 161 -3.32 1.13 7.37
N LYS A 162 -3.30 0.80 8.65
CA LYS A 162 -2.22 1.13 9.57
C LYS A 162 -1.63 -0.15 10.13
N GLU A 163 -0.33 -0.12 10.42
CA GLU A 163 0.30 -1.13 11.26
C GLU A 163 -0.14 -0.85 12.70
N GLY A 164 -0.66 -1.86 13.40
CA GLY A 164 -1.05 -1.73 14.80
C GLY A 164 0.13 -1.34 15.70
N GLU A 165 -0.13 -0.48 16.69
CA GLU A 165 0.84 -0.13 17.72
C GLU A 165 1.18 -1.34 18.62
#